data_0bcda1e7b4ab2f2e7e3450d0aae9e310
#
_entry.id   0bcda1e7b4ab2f2e7e3450d0aae9e310
#
_cell.length_a   1.000
_cell.length_b   1.000
_cell.length_c   1.000
_cell.angle_alpha   90.00
_cell.angle_beta   90.00
_cell.angle_gamma   90.00
#
_symmetry.space_group_name_H-M   'P 1'
#
loop_
_entity.id
_entity.type
_entity.pdbx_description
1 polymer ?
#
loop_
_entity_poly.entity_id
_entity_poly.type
_entity_poly.pdbx_seq_one_letter_code
_entity_poly.pdbx_strand_id
1 'polypeptide(L)'
;RRAMIFSEEQQRRLGELGATSEDLQAGFADSAERNRAFQRLESRLVMEQHERLDALCEGPRRPFILELEERLSAVLRTAGFLQVHTPIILSRARLEKMGVFDGSIMEKQVFWIDSKRCLRPMLAPHLYEYMREVGRLRPRPVRLFEVGPCFRRETQGQRHANEFTMLNLVEMGLPEGTDLNARLRELGAMVLDAAGIEGWRMTDEDSAVYGETSDFVDKNGMELASSALGPHPLD
;
A
#
# COMPACT_ATOMS: atom_id res chain seq x y z
N ARG A 1 -34.42 18.36 -21.54
CA ARG A 1 -33.71 18.83 -20.32
C ARG A 1 -32.76 17.71 -19.91
N ARG A 2 -31.48 18.03 -19.70
CA ARG A 2 -30.51 17.04 -19.18
C ARG A 2 -30.94 16.67 -17.76
N ALA A 3 -31.09 15.38 -17.45
CA ALA A 3 -31.44 14.95 -16.11
C ALA A 3 -30.35 15.44 -15.12
N MET A 4 -30.79 15.91 -13.97
CA MET A 4 -29.88 16.33 -12.88
C MET A 4 -29.35 15.06 -12.21
N ILE A 5 -28.05 14.97 -12.00
CA ILE A 5 -27.41 13.87 -11.26
C ILE A 5 -26.99 14.35 -9.87
N PHE A 6 -26.50 13.49 -9.00
CA PHE A 6 -25.90 13.87 -7.72
C PHE A 6 -24.76 14.87 -7.92
N SER A 7 -24.58 15.81 -6.97
CA SER A 7 -23.44 16.72 -6.99
C SER A 7 -22.14 15.95 -6.74
N GLU A 8 -21.00 16.53 -7.11
CA GLU A 8 -19.68 15.91 -6.90
C GLU A 8 -19.45 15.52 -5.44
N GLU A 9 -19.85 16.38 -4.49
CA GLU A 9 -19.77 16.07 -3.06
C GLU A 9 -20.66 14.91 -2.66
N GLN A 10 -21.89 14.86 -3.19
CA GLN A 10 -22.83 13.77 -2.93
C GLN A 10 -22.31 12.46 -3.54
N GLN A 11 -21.78 12.49 -4.77
CA GLN A 11 -21.19 11.31 -5.42
C GLN A 11 -19.98 10.79 -4.63
N ARG A 12 -19.10 11.68 -4.18
CA ARG A 12 -17.96 11.31 -3.34
C ARG A 12 -18.43 10.64 -2.05
N ARG A 13 -19.36 11.26 -1.32
CA ARG A 13 -19.90 10.73 -0.07
C ARG A 13 -20.56 9.36 -0.25
N LEU A 14 -21.40 9.21 -1.26
CA LEU A 14 -22.05 7.94 -1.58
C LEU A 14 -21.04 6.87 -2.01
N GLY A 15 -20.02 7.25 -2.79
CA GLY A 15 -18.94 6.35 -3.20
C GLY A 15 -18.12 5.85 -2.00
N GLU A 16 -17.82 6.73 -1.02
CA GLU A 16 -17.16 6.35 0.23
C GLU A 16 -17.99 5.34 1.05
N LEU A 17 -19.30 5.42 0.97
CA LEU A 17 -20.22 4.47 1.60
C LEU A 17 -20.44 3.18 0.79
N GLY A 18 -19.83 3.07 -0.39
CA GLY A 18 -19.93 1.88 -1.22
C GLY A 18 -21.09 1.86 -2.22
N ALA A 19 -21.60 3.04 -2.61
CA ALA A 19 -22.59 3.14 -3.68
C ALA A 19 -22.08 2.53 -4.99
N THR A 20 -22.94 1.84 -5.72
CA THR A 20 -22.63 1.29 -7.04
C THR A 20 -22.57 2.37 -8.11
N SER A 21 -21.96 2.07 -9.25
CA SER A 21 -21.97 2.98 -10.40
C SER A 21 -23.40 3.30 -10.88
N GLU A 22 -24.33 2.37 -10.75
CA GLU A 22 -25.75 2.55 -11.09
C GLU A 22 -26.42 3.54 -10.11
N ASP A 23 -26.18 3.39 -8.80
CA ASP A 23 -26.66 4.33 -7.79
C ASP A 23 -26.21 5.76 -8.10
N LEU A 24 -24.94 5.96 -8.49
CA LEU A 24 -24.36 7.28 -8.74
C LEU A 24 -24.82 7.94 -10.02
N GLN A 25 -25.31 7.17 -11.01
CA GLN A 25 -25.79 7.67 -12.30
C GLN A 25 -27.28 8.00 -12.30
N ALA A 26 -27.99 7.86 -11.20
CA ALA A 26 -29.41 8.17 -11.09
C ALA A 26 -29.72 9.61 -11.51
N GLY A 27 -30.75 9.77 -12.33
CA GLY A 27 -31.20 11.07 -12.83
C GLY A 27 -32.41 11.59 -12.06
N PHE A 28 -32.48 12.91 -11.82
CA PHE A 28 -33.51 13.59 -11.03
C PHE A 28 -34.15 14.74 -11.80
N ALA A 29 -35.43 15.00 -11.53
CA ALA A 29 -36.16 16.09 -12.16
C ALA A 29 -35.75 17.46 -11.62
N ASP A 30 -35.49 17.54 -10.32
CA ASP A 30 -35.09 18.78 -9.61
C ASP A 30 -34.15 18.51 -8.41
N SER A 31 -33.65 19.59 -7.82
CA SER A 31 -32.73 19.53 -6.68
C SER A 31 -33.37 18.98 -5.40
N ALA A 32 -34.69 19.14 -5.21
CA ALA A 32 -35.38 18.65 -4.05
C ALA A 32 -35.52 17.12 -4.13
N GLU A 33 -35.83 16.58 -5.31
CA GLU A 33 -35.85 15.15 -5.56
C GLU A 33 -34.48 14.51 -5.37
N ARG A 34 -33.44 15.12 -5.96
CA ARG A 34 -32.04 14.70 -5.80
C ARG A 34 -31.64 14.63 -4.33
N ASN A 35 -31.93 15.67 -3.55
CA ASN A 35 -31.55 15.71 -2.14
C ASN A 35 -32.30 14.68 -1.28
N ARG A 36 -33.58 14.46 -1.57
CA ARG A 36 -34.35 13.36 -0.91
C ARG A 36 -33.79 11.99 -1.28
N ALA A 37 -33.42 11.79 -2.54
CA ALA A 37 -32.81 10.54 -2.99
C ALA A 37 -31.43 10.32 -2.33
N PHE A 38 -30.61 11.37 -2.22
CA PHE A 38 -29.34 11.34 -1.53
C PHE A 38 -29.51 10.90 -0.07
N GLN A 39 -30.40 11.54 0.70
CA GLN A 39 -30.63 11.18 2.10
C GLN A 39 -31.08 9.74 2.29
N ARG A 40 -32.00 9.26 1.43
CA ARG A 40 -32.45 7.85 1.49
C ARG A 40 -31.32 6.86 1.18
N LEU A 41 -30.55 7.14 0.13
CA LEU A 41 -29.45 6.29 -0.27
C LEU A 41 -28.32 6.29 0.75
N GLU A 42 -27.95 7.47 1.27
CA GLU A 42 -26.96 7.60 2.33
C GLU A 42 -27.35 6.82 3.58
N SER A 43 -28.61 6.98 4.04
CA SER A 43 -29.12 6.27 5.22
C SER A 43 -29.08 4.75 5.02
N ARG A 44 -29.49 4.27 3.85
CA ARG A 44 -29.43 2.83 3.52
C ARG A 44 -27.99 2.31 3.57
N LEU A 45 -27.07 3.00 2.90
CA LEU A 45 -25.67 2.59 2.85
C LEU A 45 -25.00 2.63 4.23
N VAL A 46 -25.33 3.63 5.07
CA VAL A 46 -24.85 3.68 6.45
C VAL A 46 -25.34 2.48 7.26
N MET A 47 -26.61 2.11 7.12
CA MET A 47 -27.14 0.91 7.79
C MET A 47 -26.42 -0.36 7.31
N GLU A 48 -26.22 -0.51 6.00
CA GLU A 48 -25.48 -1.65 5.44
C GLU A 48 -24.03 -1.73 5.98
N GLN A 49 -23.37 -0.59 6.19
CA GLN A 49 -22.05 -0.55 6.82
C GLN A 49 -22.10 -0.95 8.31
N HIS A 50 -23.14 -0.54 9.06
CA HIS A 50 -23.33 -0.96 10.44
C HIS A 50 -23.54 -2.48 10.53
N GLU A 51 -24.41 -3.06 9.68
CA GLU A 51 -24.61 -4.51 9.64
C GLU A 51 -23.32 -5.28 9.33
N ARG A 52 -22.48 -4.73 8.43
CA ARG A 52 -21.15 -5.30 8.15
C ARG A 52 -20.21 -5.24 9.36
N LEU A 53 -20.23 -4.13 10.12
CA LEU A 53 -19.45 -4.01 11.35
C LEU A 53 -19.94 -5.00 12.41
N ASP A 54 -21.25 -5.12 12.60
CA ASP A 54 -21.84 -6.08 13.53
C ASP A 54 -21.45 -7.52 13.15
N ALA A 55 -21.54 -7.88 11.88
CA ALA A 55 -21.08 -9.17 11.37
C ALA A 55 -19.59 -9.42 11.61
N LEU A 56 -18.74 -8.40 11.52
CA LEU A 56 -17.32 -8.50 11.86
C LEU A 56 -17.12 -8.72 13.39
N CYS A 57 -17.96 -8.12 14.23
CA CYS A 57 -17.91 -8.32 15.69
C CYS A 57 -18.37 -9.70 16.10
N GLU A 58 -19.31 -10.31 15.36
CA GLU A 58 -19.84 -11.65 15.59
C GLU A 58 -19.01 -12.76 14.89
N GLY A 59 -18.19 -12.38 13.90
CA GLY A 59 -17.36 -13.27 13.10
C GLY A 59 -16.10 -13.78 13.81
N PRO A 60 -15.15 -14.37 13.07
CA PRO A 60 -13.89 -14.84 13.63
C PRO A 60 -13.21 -13.67 14.37
N ARG A 61 -12.84 -13.91 15.64
CA ARG A 61 -12.29 -12.88 16.56
C ARG A 61 -10.85 -12.45 16.20
N ARG A 62 -10.51 -12.48 14.91
CA ARG A 62 -9.19 -12.09 14.41
C ARG A 62 -9.36 -11.08 13.26
N PRO A 63 -8.78 -9.89 13.37
CA PRO A 63 -8.79 -8.92 12.27
C PRO A 63 -8.18 -9.50 10.98
N PHE A 64 -8.82 -9.25 9.84
CA PHE A 64 -8.36 -9.73 8.53
C PHE A 64 -6.91 -9.33 8.23
N ILE A 65 -6.47 -8.14 8.67
CA ILE A 65 -5.09 -7.69 8.47
C ILE A 65 -4.07 -8.64 9.11
N LEU A 66 -4.35 -9.20 10.27
CA LEU A 66 -3.46 -10.16 10.93
C LEU A 66 -3.44 -11.52 10.23
N GLU A 67 -4.56 -11.94 9.65
CA GLU A 67 -4.61 -13.16 8.85
C GLU A 67 -3.83 -12.99 7.55
N LEU A 68 -3.98 -11.83 6.90
CA LEU A 68 -3.24 -11.49 5.69
C LEU A 68 -1.74 -11.43 5.97
N GLU A 69 -1.31 -10.77 7.04
CA GLU A 69 0.09 -10.69 7.44
C GLU A 69 0.70 -12.09 7.66
N GLU A 70 -0.01 -12.96 8.37
CA GLU A 70 0.47 -14.33 8.59
C GLU A 70 0.58 -15.12 7.29
N ARG A 71 -0.41 -15.04 6.43
CA ARG A 71 -0.44 -15.73 5.13
C ARG A 71 0.71 -15.26 4.22
N LEU A 72 0.92 -13.95 4.11
CA LEU A 72 2.02 -13.37 3.34
C LEU A 72 3.38 -13.73 3.95
N SER A 73 3.51 -13.67 5.28
CA SER A 73 4.74 -14.06 5.97
C SER A 73 5.04 -15.54 5.80
N ALA A 74 4.04 -16.40 5.82
CA ALA A 74 4.22 -17.84 5.63
C ALA A 74 4.75 -18.18 4.23
N VAL A 75 4.18 -17.59 3.18
CA VAL A 75 4.63 -17.85 1.81
C VAL A 75 6.04 -17.35 1.57
N LEU A 76 6.41 -16.18 2.11
CA LEU A 76 7.76 -15.63 1.99
C LEU A 76 8.80 -16.46 2.75
N ARG A 77 8.49 -16.93 3.98
CA ARG A 77 9.36 -17.84 4.71
C ARG A 77 9.56 -19.16 3.96
N THR A 78 8.51 -19.69 3.36
CA THR A 78 8.59 -20.90 2.53
C THR A 78 9.46 -20.69 1.29
N ALA A 79 9.45 -19.48 0.71
CA ALA A 79 10.32 -19.08 -0.40
C ALA A 79 11.77 -18.78 0.03
N GLY A 80 12.11 -18.96 1.30
CA GLY A 80 13.46 -18.80 1.85
C GLY A 80 13.82 -17.37 2.25
N PHE A 81 12.83 -16.47 2.41
CA PHE A 81 13.06 -15.14 2.95
C PHE A 81 13.12 -15.18 4.48
N LEU A 82 14.10 -14.50 5.04
CA LEU A 82 14.21 -14.25 6.47
C LEU A 82 13.32 -13.08 6.88
N GLN A 83 12.39 -13.30 7.79
CA GLN A 83 11.59 -12.23 8.38
C GLN A 83 12.44 -11.45 9.39
N VAL A 84 12.45 -10.13 9.25
CA VAL A 84 13.12 -9.22 10.17
C VAL A 84 12.13 -8.23 10.75
N HIS A 85 12.53 -7.57 11.84
CA HIS A 85 11.78 -6.49 12.46
C HIS A 85 12.73 -5.34 12.75
N THR A 86 12.43 -4.15 12.22
CA THR A 86 13.28 -2.98 12.32
C THR A 86 12.63 -1.86 13.15
N PRO A 87 13.41 -0.90 13.70
CA PRO A 87 12.86 0.17 14.52
C PRO A 87 11.86 1.06 13.75
N ILE A 88 10.81 1.50 14.44
CA ILE A 88 9.81 2.45 13.92
C ILE A 88 10.43 3.86 13.80
N ILE A 89 11.32 4.24 14.72
CA ILE A 89 11.97 5.54 14.70
C ILE A 89 13.15 5.50 13.72
N LEU A 90 13.11 6.40 12.76
CA LEU A 90 14.09 6.53 11.68
C LEU A 90 14.85 7.87 11.82
N SER A 91 16.14 7.87 11.54
CA SER A 91 16.92 9.12 11.50
C SER A 91 16.72 9.86 10.18
N ARG A 92 16.75 11.20 10.22
CA ARG A 92 16.73 12.07 9.03
C ARG A 92 17.80 11.64 8.03
N ALA A 93 19.03 11.41 8.48
CA ALA A 93 20.14 11.02 7.63
C ALA A 93 19.90 9.72 6.83
N ARG A 94 19.10 8.79 7.35
CA ARG A 94 18.71 7.59 6.61
C ARG A 94 17.68 7.87 5.53
N LEU A 95 16.70 8.77 5.80
CA LEU A 95 15.76 9.21 4.79
C LEU A 95 16.43 9.99 3.66
N GLU A 96 17.38 10.86 3.98
CA GLU A 96 18.16 11.61 2.99
C GLU A 96 18.92 10.69 2.03
N LYS A 97 19.48 9.59 2.53
CA LYS A 97 20.10 8.55 1.69
C LYS A 97 19.12 7.86 0.74
N MET A 98 17.83 7.88 1.07
CA MET A 98 16.75 7.37 0.21
C MET A 98 16.17 8.43 -0.73
N GLY A 99 16.83 9.59 -0.88
CA GLY A 99 16.36 10.68 -1.72
C GLY A 99 15.24 11.54 -1.11
N VAL A 100 14.91 11.33 0.16
CA VAL A 100 13.93 12.16 0.89
C VAL A 100 14.67 13.29 1.60
N PHE A 101 14.73 14.43 0.97
CA PHE A 101 15.44 15.63 1.45
C PHE A 101 14.51 16.84 1.51
N ASP A 102 15.00 17.91 2.12
CA ASP A 102 14.25 19.17 2.32
C ASP A 102 13.67 19.69 0.98
N GLY A 103 12.37 19.94 0.99
CA GLY A 103 11.62 20.41 -0.18
C GLY A 103 11.07 19.30 -1.08
N SER A 104 11.41 18.03 -0.85
CA SER A 104 10.79 16.93 -1.59
C SER A 104 9.31 16.75 -1.23
N ILE A 105 8.52 16.18 -2.15
CA ILE A 105 7.09 15.91 -1.89
C ILE A 105 6.96 14.96 -0.70
N MET A 106 7.79 13.93 -0.64
CA MET A 106 7.75 12.92 0.41
C MET A 106 8.16 13.50 1.78
N GLU A 107 9.04 14.50 1.84
CA GLU A 107 9.43 15.16 3.10
C GLU A 107 8.24 15.78 3.83
N LYS A 108 7.27 16.34 3.07
CA LYS A 108 6.04 16.92 3.63
C LYS A 108 5.10 15.89 4.26
N GLN A 109 5.21 14.64 3.82
CA GLN A 109 4.42 13.52 4.33
C GLN A 109 5.04 12.87 5.57
N VAL A 110 6.26 13.25 5.96
CA VAL A 110 6.95 12.64 7.10
C VAL A 110 6.40 13.17 8.42
N PHE A 111 6.13 12.26 9.37
CA PHE A 111 5.86 12.62 10.76
C PHE A 111 7.17 12.81 11.52
N TRP A 112 7.66 14.05 11.59
CA TRP A 112 8.85 14.41 12.35
C TRP A 112 8.58 14.39 13.85
N ILE A 113 9.45 13.70 14.61
CA ILE A 113 9.49 13.70 16.08
C ILE A 113 10.28 14.91 16.55
N ASP A 114 11.42 15.14 15.90
CA ASP A 114 12.30 16.29 16.11
C ASP A 114 13.09 16.59 14.83
N SER A 115 14.07 17.48 14.90
CA SER A 115 14.90 17.84 13.73
C SER A 115 15.73 16.70 13.15
N LYS A 116 15.90 15.59 13.87
CA LYS A 116 16.81 14.49 13.52
C LYS A 116 16.08 13.15 13.35
N ARG A 117 14.85 13.02 13.85
CA ARG A 117 14.13 11.74 13.91
C ARG A 117 12.69 11.88 13.47
N CYS A 118 12.18 10.82 12.87
CA CYS A 118 10.80 10.72 12.43
C CYS A 118 10.21 9.32 12.68
N LEU A 119 8.90 9.19 12.53
CA LEU A 119 8.26 7.89 12.32
C LEU A 119 8.55 7.45 10.89
N ARG A 120 8.87 6.18 10.70
CA ARG A 120 9.26 5.64 9.38
C ARG A 120 8.11 5.75 8.38
N PRO A 121 8.29 6.41 7.21
CA PRO A 121 7.30 6.46 6.15
C PRO A 121 7.34 5.22 5.24
N MET A 122 8.36 4.39 5.38
CA MET A 122 8.61 3.16 4.64
C MET A 122 9.55 2.22 5.42
N LEU A 123 9.58 0.95 5.07
CA LEU A 123 10.45 -0.06 5.69
C LEU A 123 11.86 -0.08 5.07
N ALA A 124 11.99 0.35 3.81
CA ALA A 124 13.19 0.21 3.00
C ALA A 124 14.50 0.70 3.65
N PRO A 125 14.58 1.88 4.30
CA PRO A 125 15.86 2.39 4.81
C PRO A 125 16.55 1.45 5.80
N HIS A 126 15.82 0.90 6.75
CA HIS A 126 16.36 -0.07 7.70
C HIS A 126 16.58 -1.44 7.05
N LEU A 127 15.65 -1.87 6.20
CA LEU A 127 15.73 -3.16 5.54
C LEU A 127 16.98 -3.26 4.65
N TYR A 128 17.34 -2.20 3.96
CA TYR A 128 18.57 -2.14 3.15
C TYR A 128 19.85 -2.18 4.01
N GLU A 129 19.87 -1.51 5.16
CA GLU A 129 21.00 -1.63 6.09
C GLU A 129 21.15 -3.09 6.57
N TYR A 130 20.08 -3.73 6.99
CA TYR A 130 20.09 -5.14 7.37
C TYR A 130 20.54 -6.05 6.24
N MET A 131 20.07 -5.83 5.02
CA MET A 131 20.48 -6.59 3.85
C MET A 131 21.99 -6.51 3.63
N ARG A 132 22.58 -5.31 3.77
CA ARG A 132 24.03 -5.10 3.66
C ARG A 132 24.80 -5.81 4.78
N GLU A 133 24.33 -5.74 6.01
CA GLU A 133 24.94 -6.41 7.16
C GLU A 133 24.89 -7.93 7.02
N VAL A 134 23.72 -8.46 6.71
CA VAL A 134 23.53 -9.91 6.49
C VAL A 134 24.35 -10.40 5.30
N GLY A 135 24.45 -9.61 4.23
CA GLY A 135 25.23 -9.93 3.04
C GLY A 135 26.75 -10.05 3.28
N ARG A 136 27.27 -9.49 4.40
CA ARG A 136 28.65 -9.68 4.84
C ARG A 136 28.86 -10.97 5.61
N LEU A 137 27.81 -11.50 6.21
CA LEU A 137 27.85 -12.65 7.12
C LEU A 137 27.31 -13.94 6.53
N ARG A 138 26.52 -13.85 5.49
CA ARG A 138 25.80 -14.97 4.89
C ARG A 138 26.13 -15.14 3.41
N PRO A 139 26.09 -16.36 2.87
CA PRO A 139 26.20 -16.58 1.43
C PRO A 139 25.03 -15.93 0.69
N ARG A 140 25.27 -15.52 -0.55
CA ARG A 140 24.25 -14.97 -1.46
C ARG A 140 23.44 -16.10 -2.10
N PRO A 141 22.18 -15.87 -2.49
CA PRO A 141 21.44 -14.61 -2.36
C PRO A 141 20.97 -14.34 -0.93
N VAL A 142 20.97 -13.06 -0.54
CA VAL A 142 20.35 -12.58 0.71
C VAL A 142 18.91 -12.24 0.42
N ARG A 143 17.98 -12.77 1.22
CA ARG A 143 16.54 -12.60 1.09
C ARG A 143 15.95 -12.18 2.44
N LEU A 144 15.43 -10.97 2.50
CA LEU A 144 14.81 -10.42 3.71
C LEU A 144 13.42 -9.89 3.40
N PHE A 145 12.53 -9.94 4.39
CA PHE A 145 11.28 -9.20 4.35
C PHE A 145 10.89 -8.69 5.73
N GLU A 146 10.09 -7.65 5.75
CA GLU A 146 9.46 -7.11 6.95
C GLU A 146 8.00 -6.80 6.66
N VAL A 147 7.14 -7.05 7.64
CA VAL A 147 5.78 -6.52 7.70
C VAL A 147 5.70 -5.65 8.94
N GLY A 148 5.24 -4.42 8.79
CA GLY A 148 5.17 -3.52 9.93
C GLY A 148 4.52 -2.17 9.63
N PRO A 149 4.22 -1.40 10.68
CA PRO A 149 3.56 -0.10 10.54
C PRO A 149 4.49 0.93 9.91
N CYS A 150 3.92 1.73 9.02
CA CYS A 150 4.51 2.92 8.43
C CYS A 150 3.57 4.11 8.61
N PHE A 151 4.12 5.31 8.55
CA PHE A 151 3.41 6.53 8.92
C PHE A 151 3.64 7.62 7.87
N ARG A 152 2.56 8.11 7.25
CA ARG A 152 2.62 9.22 6.29
C ARG A 152 1.50 10.20 6.59
N ARG A 153 1.79 11.51 6.49
CA ARG A 153 0.77 12.54 6.49
C ARG A 153 0.06 12.52 5.16
N GLU A 154 -1.07 11.85 5.12
CA GLU A 154 -1.86 11.78 3.92
C GLU A 154 -2.94 12.87 3.91
N THR A 155 -3.24 13.38 2.73
CA THR A 155 -4.41 14.20 2.51
C THR A 155 -5.65 13.31 2.50
N GLN A 156 -6.78 13.87 2.86
CA GLN A 156 -8.04 13.15 3.07
C GLN A 156 -8.44 12.24 1.90
N GLY A 157 -8.86 11.02 2.21
CA GLY A 157 -9.42 10.09 1.24
C GLY A 157 -9.59 8.69 1.84
N GLN A 158 -10.59 7.96 1.40
CA GLN A 158 -10.92 6.61 1.86
C GLN A 158 -9.75 5.62 1.74
N ARG A 159 -8.78 5.88 0.85
CA ARG A 159 -7.65 5.01 0.53
C ARG A 159 -6.35 5.41 1.22
N HIS A 160 -6.37 6.47 2.03
CA HIS A 160 -5.18 7.01 2.66
C HIS A 160 -5.35 7.03 4.17
N ALA A 161 -4.46 6.33 4.86
CA ALA A 161 -4.38 6.33 6.32
C ALA A 161 -3.03 6.91 6.75
N ASN A 162 -3.02 7.67 7.83
CA ASN A 162 -1.79 8.20 8.40
C ASN A 162 -0.89 7.11 9.00
N GLU A 163 -1.47 5.98 9.35
CA GLU A 163 -0.78 4.76 9.77
C GLU A 163 -1.31 3.60 8.94
N PHE A 164 -0.42 2.82 8.36
CA PHE A 164 -0.74 1.66 7.53
C PHE A 164 0.31 0.57 7.69
N THR A 165 -0.08 -0.67 7.49
CA THR A 165 0.85 -1.80 7.47
C THR A 165 1.43 -1.95 6.07
N MET A 166 2.76 -2.02 5.99
CA MET A 166 3.51 -2.26 4.76
C MET A 166 4.21 -3.62 4.84
N LEU A 167 4.20 -4.35 3.73
CA LEU A 167 5.12 -5.45 3.49
C LEU A 167 6.19 -4.98 2.51
N ASN A 168 7.46 -5.17 2.86
CA ASN A 168 8.58 -4.93 1.95
C ASN A 168 9.49 -6.16 1.95
N LEU A 169 9.89 -6.59 0.78
CA LEU A 169 10.84 -7.68 0.59
C LEU A 169 12.01 -7.22 -0.28
N VAL A 170 13.19 -7.74 -0.01
CA VAL A 170 14.41 -7.45 -0.75
C VAL A 170 15.18 -8.73 -1.01
N GLU A 171 15.75 -8.82 -2.21
CA GLU A 171 16.62 -9.92 -2.62
C GLU A 171 17.89 -9.36 -3.24
N MET A 172 19.07 -9.81 -2.83
CA MET A 172 20.36 -9.30 -3.27
C MET A 172 21.33 -10.43 -3.58
N GLY A 173 22.11 -10.24 -4.65
CA GLY A 173 23.18 -11.17 -5.02
C GLY A 173 22.68 -12.45 -5.66
N LEU A 174 21.70 -12.34 -6.53
CA LEU A 174 21.25 -13.41 -7.40
C LEU A 174 22.41 -13.87 -8.32
N PRO A 175 22.39 -15.13 -8.79
CA PRO A 175 23.38 -15.62 -9.75
C PRO A 175 23.46 -14.73 -11.00
N GLU A 176 24.65 -14.59 -11.56
CA GLU A 176 24.86 -13.90 -12.83
C GLU A 176 24.02 -14.55 -13.94
N GLY A 177 23.40 -13.72 -14.78
CA GLY A 177 22.50 -14.18 -15.85
C GLY A 177 21.05 -14.45 -15.39
N THR A 178 20.72 -14.23 -14.13
CA THR A 178 19.32 -14.29 -13.69
C THR A 178 18.48 -13.22 -14.40
N ASP A 179 17.35 -13.62 -14.98
CA ASP A 179 16.36 -12.66 -15.51
C ASP A 179 15.65 -11.97 -14.31
N LEU A 180 16.11 -10.75 -14.02
CA LEU A 180 15.62 -9.99 -12.87
C LEU A 180 14.16 -9.58 -13.02
N ASN A 181 13.70 -9.26 -14.25
CA ASN A 181 12.31 -8.91 -14.50
C ASN A 181 11.38 -10.11 -14.33
N ALA A 182 11.78 -11.28 -14.80
CA ALA A 182 11.04 -12.52 -14.56
C ALA A 182 10.99 -12.85 -13.05
N ARG A 183 12.12 -12.66 -12.34
CA ARG A 183 12.18 -12.87 -10.89
C ARG A 183 11.29 -11.90 -10.12
N LEU A 184 11.27 -10.63 -10.50
CA LEU A 184 10.40 -9.62 -9.90
C LEU A 184 8.93 -9.96 -10.07
N ARG A 185 8.55 -10.37 -11.29
CA ARG A 185 7.18 -10.84 -11.58
C ARG A 185 6.79 -12.07 -10.77
N GLU A 186 7.70 -13.02 -10.62
CA GLU A 186 7.49 -14.22 -9.81
C GLU A 186 7.23 -13.87 -8.33
N LEU A 187 8.04 -12.97 -7.75
CA LEU A 187 7.88 -12.52 -6.37
C LEU A 187 6.56 -11.75 -6.17
N GLY A 188 6.23 -10.85 -7.11
CA GLY A 188 4.96 -10.13 -7.11
C GLY A 188 3.76 -11.06 -7.19
N ALA A 189 3.79 -12.03 -8.12
CA ALA A 189 2.75 -13.05 -8.25
C ALA A 189 2.57 -13.83 -6.95
N MET A 190 3.66 -14.30 -6.36
CA MET A 190 3.63 -15.05 -5.10
C MET A 190 2.93 -14.28 -3.96
N VAL A 191 3.22 -12.98 -3.84
CA VAL A 191 2.63 -12.13 -2.79
C VAL A 191 1.17 -11.82 -3.09
N LEU A 192 0.84 -11.43 -4.33
CA LEU A 192 -0.52 -11.04 -4.72
C LEU A 192 -1.47 -12.24 -4.73
N ASP A 193 -1.01 -13.41 -5.18
CA ASP A 193 -1.79 -14.66 -5.14
C ASP A 193 -2.06 -15.09 -3.69
N ALA A 194 -1.04 -14.99 -2.82
CA ALA A 194 -1.22 -15.25 -1.39
C ALA A 194 -2.16 -14.23 -0.71
N ALA A 195 -2.23 -12.99 -1.22
CA ALA A 195 -3.21 -12.01 -0.78
C ALA A 195 -4.63 -12.28 -1.30
N GLY A 196 -4.79 -13.18 -2.27
CA GLY A 196 -6.06 -13.48 -2.93
C GLY A 196 -6.47 -12.42 -3.95
N ILE A 197 -5.52 -11.70 -4.52
CA ILE A 197 -5.76 -10.64 -5.52
C ILE A 197 -5.61 -11.24 -6.92
N GLU A 198 -6.68 -11.23 -7.69
CA GLU A 198 -6.73 -11.73 -9.05
C GLU A 198 -6.76 -10.58 -10.07
N GLY A 199 -6.29 -10.86 -11.30
CA GLY A 199 -6.37 -9.92 -12.43
C GLY A 199 -5.43 -8.72 -12.33
N TRP A 200 -4.38 -8.83 -11.53
CA TRP A 200 -3.32 -7.83 -11.45
C TRP A 200 -2.44 -7.83 -12.71
N ARG A 201 -1.77 -6.73 -12.96
CA ARG A 201 -0.77 -6.60 -14.04
C ARG A 201 0.41 -5.77 -13.57
N MET A 202 1.57 -5.97 -14.18
CA MET A 202 2.73 -5.10 -14.04
C MET A 202 2.67 -3.95 -15.04
N THR A 203 3.04 -2.76 -14.60
CA THR A 203 3.22 -1.55 -15.42
C THR A 203 4.59 -0.96 -15.12
N ASP A 204 5.24 -0.38 -16.13
CA ASP A 204 6.49 0.34 -15.93
C ASP A 204 6.17 1.78 -15.50
N GLU A 205 6.85 2.23 -14.45
CA GLU A 205 6.68 3.57 -13.85
C GLU A 205 8.04 4.19 -13.55
N ASP A 206 8.07 5.52 -13.46
CA ASP A 206 9.25 6.27 -13.03
C ASP A 206 9.12 6.65 -11.55
N SER A 207 10.09 6.23 -10.73
CA SER A 207 10.14 6.58 -9.31
C SER A 207 11.13 7.72 -9.06
N ALA A 208 10.73 8.67 -8.22
CA ALA A 208 11.61 9.73 -7.76
C ALA A 208 12.78 9.21 -6.88
N VAL A 209 12.67 8.00 -6.33
CA VAL A 209 13.66 7.40 -5.43
C VAL A 209 14.56 6.39 -6.16
N TYR A 210 13.97 5.56 -7.03
CA TYR A 210 14.67 4.41 -7.62
C TYR A 210 14.90 4.52 -9.13
N GLY A 211 14.39 5.57 -9.81
CA GLY A 211 14.40 5.67 -11.27
C GLY A 211 13.35 4.74 -11.89
N GLU A 212 13.78 3.85 -12.79
CA GLU A 212 12.87 2.88 -13.43
C GLU A 212 12.33 1.89 -12.38
N THR A 213 11.02 1.83 -12.27
CA THR A 213 10.30 0.93 -11.37
C THR A 213 9.20 0.21 -12.13
N SER A 214 8.69 -0.85 -11.53
CA SER A 214 7.50 -1.53 -12.04
C SER A 214 6.48 -1.61 -10.92
N ASP A 215 5.25 -1.18 -11.22
CA ASP A 215 4.15 -1.26 -10.30
C ASP A 215 3.25 -2.45 -10.61
N PHE A 216 2.72 -3.05 -9.58
CA PHE A 216 1.66 -4.05 -9.68
C PHE A 216 0.34 -3.33 -9.42
N VAL A 217 -0.55 -3.36 -10.41
CA VAL A 217 -1.84 -2.69 -10.35
C VAL A 217 -2.99 -3.67 -10.50
N ASP A 218 -4.12 -3.36 -9.88
CA ASP A 218 -5.35 -4.13 -10.06
C ASP A 218 -5.97 -3.93 -11.45
N LYS A 219 -7.08 -4.61 -11.72
CA LYS A 219 -7.84 -4.49 -12.98
C LYS A 219 -8.34 -3.06 -13.26
N ASN A 220 -8.45 -2.21 -12.24
CA ASN A 220 -8.90 -0.82 -12.35
C ASN A 220 -7.73 0.18 -12.43
N GLY A 221 -6.48 -0.30 -12.39
CA GLY A 221 -5.29 0.53 -12.39
C GLY A 221 -4.89 1.09 -11.03
N MET A 222 -5.46 0.54 -9.93
CA MET A 222 -5.04 0.92 -8.60
C MET A 222 -3.72 0.23 -8.25
N GLU A 223 -2.73 1.00 -7.81
CA GLU A 223 -1.44 0.48 -7.32
C GLU A 223 -1.65 -0.43 -6.11
N LEU A 224 -1.09 -1.63 -6.20
CA LEU A 224 -1.10 -2.64 -5.15
C LEU A 224 0.29 -2.77 -4.50
N ALA A 225 1.34 -2.67 -5.30
CA ALA A 225 2.72 -2.73 -4.87
C ALA A 225 3.62 -2.04 -5.89
N SER A 226 4.71 -1.46 -5.43
CA SER A 226 5.77 -0.90 -6.26
C SER A 226 7.06 -1.70 -6.08
N SER A 227 7.83 -1.83 -7.14
CA SER A 227 9.07 -2.59 -7.16
C SER A 227 10.16 -1.89 -7.96
N ALA A 228 11.41 -2.14 -7.60
CA ALA A 228 12.57 -1.58 -8.29
C ALA A 228 13.68 -2.60 -8.45
N LEU A 229 14.41 -2.47 -9.54
CA LEU A 229 15.65 -3.21 -9.81
C LEU A 229 16.81 -2.21 -9.84
N GLY A 230 17.96 -2.62 -9.36
CA GLY A 230 19.14 -1.76 -9.46
C GLY A 230 20.27 -2.13 -8.50
N PRO A 231 21.33 -1.30 -8.47
CA PRO A 231 22.38 -1.44 -7.48
C PRO A 231 21.83 -1.22 -6.07
N HIS A 232 22.60 -1.63 -5.06
CA HIS A 232 22.19 -1.42 -3.66
C HIS A 232 22.05 0.09 -3.39
N PRO A 233 20.90 0.59 -2.92
CA PRO A 233 20.63 2.03 -2.84
C PRO A 233 21.43 2.77 -1.77
N LEU A 234 22.19 2.07 -0.93
CA LEU A 234 23.04 2.65 0.11
C LEU A 234 24.55 2.49 -0.16
N ASP A 235 24.92 1.99 -1.36
CA ASP A 235 26.31 1.86 -1.79
C ASP A 235 26.86 3.13 -2.45
#